data_9f02a17eda310ed67158e806dd432083
#
_entry.id   9f02a17eda310ed67158e806dd432083
#
_cell.length_a   1.000
_cell.length_b   1.000
_cell.length_c   1.000
_cell.angle_alpha   90.00
_cell.angle_beta   90.00
_cell.angle_gamma   90.00
#
_symmetry.space_group_name_H-M   'P 1'
#
loop_
_entity.id
_entity.type
_entity.pdbx_description
1 polymer ?
#
loop_
_entity_poly.entity_id
_entity_poly.type
_entity_poly.pdbx_seq_one_letter_code
_entity_poly.pdbx_strand_id
1 'polypeptide(L)' 'SKIAVATPLEKPLRDATPEELDVVQLALNYETLVDMMNFSGKPDPEVAELVVALLEKGYLKRA' A
#
# COMPACT_ATOMS: atom_id res chain seq x y z
N SER A 1 2.98 -11.10 7.51
CA SER A 1 3.48 -9.83 8.05
C SER A 1 2.47 -8.71 7.83
N LYS A 2 2.44 -7.78 8.73
CA LYS A 2 1.49 -6.67 8.67
C LYS A 2 2.05 -5.50 7.89
N ILE A 3 1.16 -4.79 7.21
CA ILE A 3 1.48 -3.57 6.47
C ILE A 3 0.63 -2.46 7.07
N ALA A 4 1.22 -1.30 7.27
CA ALA A 4 0.51 -0.14 7.81
C ALA A 4 0.90 1.11 7.04
N VAL A 5 0.02 2.11 7.04
CA VAL A 5 0.34 3.42 6.48
C VAL A 5 1.34 4.11 7.39
N ALA A 6 2.41 4.63 6.81
CA ALA A 6 3.43 5.33 7.57
C ALA A 6 2.88 6.62 8.16
N THR A 7 3.22 6.89 9.41
CA THR A 7 2.75 8.08 10.12
C THR A 7 3.91 8.71 10.88
N PRO A 8 4.31 9.96 10.59
CA PRO A 8 3.78 10.79 9.50
C PRO A 8 4.26 10.31 8.13
N LEU A 9 3.53 10.70 7.08
CA LEU A 9 3.96 10.39 5.72
C LEU A 9 5.19 11.22 5.36
N GLU A 10 6.16 10.58 4.71
CA GLU A 10 7.36 11.28 4.28
C GLU A 10 7.14 12.17 3.07
N LYS A 11 6.13 11.84 2.24
CA LYS A 11 5.80 12.60 1.04
C LYS A 11 4.30 12.83 0.99
N PRO A 12 3.85 13.94 0.35
CA PRO A 12 2.42 14.17 0.16
C PRO A 12 1.79 13.09 -0.71
N LEU A 13 0.57 12.68 -0.34
CA LEU A 13 -0.16 11.68 -1.13
C LEU A 13 -0.46 12.14 -2.55
N ARG A 14 -0.50 13.46 -2.78
CA ARG A 14 -0.73 14.01 -4.12
C ARG A 14 0.34 13.60 -5.13
N ASP A 15 1.52 13.15 -4.65
CA ASP A 15 2.61 12.69 -5.51
C ASP A 15 2.45 11.21 -5.88
N ALA A 16 1.47 10.52 -5.32
CA ALA A 16 1.22 9.12 -5.61
C ALA A 16 0.33 8.97 -6.85
N THR A 17 0.52 7.89 -7.59
CA THR A 17 -0.36 7.58 -8.72
C THR A 17 -1.72 7.12 -8.20
N PRO A 18 -2.79 7.14 -9.04
CA PRO A 18 -4.09 6.62 -8.61
C PRO A 18 -4.02 5.17 -8.13
N GLU A 19 -3.21 4.33 -8.77
CA GLU A 19 -3.04 2.94 -8.36
C GLU A 19 -2.38 2.86 -6.99
N GLU A 20 -1.41 3.72 -6.74
CA GLU A 20 -0.75 3.78 -5.43
C GLU A 20 -1.72 4.23 -4.34
N LEU A 21 -2.58 5.20 -4.64
CA LEU A 21 -3.59 5.66 -3.70
C LEU A 21 -4.59 4.55 -3.36
N ASP A 22 -4.97 3.74 -4.35
CA ASP A 22 -5.86 2.60 -4.12
C ASP A 22 -5.23 1.62 -3.13
N VAL A 23 -3.93 1.36 -3.28
CA VAL A 23 -3.23 0.43 -2.38
C VAL A 23 -3.08 1.03 -0.99
N VAL A 24 -2.82 2.33 -0.87
CA VAL A 24 -2.79 3.00 0.43
C VAL A 24 -4.15 2.87 1.12
N GLN A 25 -5.24 3.03 0.38
CA GLN A 25 -6.59 2.86 0.90
C GLN A 25 -6.80 1.43 1.42
N LEU A 26 -6.31 0.43 0.68
CA LEU A 26 -6.38 -0.95 1.12
C LEU A 26 -5.60 -1.16 2.42
N ALA A 27 -4.44 -0.55 2.55
CA ALA A 27 -3.64 -0.67 3.76
C ALA A 27 -4.31 -0.05 4.98
N LEU A 28 -5.17 0.95 4.79
CA LEU A 28 -5.97 1.52 5.87
C LEU A 28 -7.04 0.54 6.37
N ASN A 29 -7.52 -0.33 5.49
CA ASN A 29 -8.60 -1.26 5.80
C ASN A 29 -8.12 -2.67 6.15
N TYR A 30 -6.96 -3.09 5.66
CA TYR A 30 -6.45 -4.46 5.81
C TYR A 30 -5.01 -4.42 6.31
N GLU A 31 -4.71 -5.27 7.29
CA GLU A 31 -3.39 -5.25 7.93
C GLU A 31 -2.34 -6.09 7.22
N THR A 32 -2.75 -7.07 6.41
CA THR A 32 -1.80 -7.99 5.78
C THR A 32 -1.83 -7.87 4.27
N LEU A 33 -0.69 -8.18 3.65
CA LEU A 33 -0.58 -8.18 2.19
C LEU A 33 -1.56 -9.17 1.56
N VAL A 34 -1.75 -10.33 2.18
CA VAL A 34 -2.69 -11.34 1.67
C VAL A 34 -4.11 -10.77 1.57
N ASP A 35 -4.57 -10.09 2.62
CA ASP A 35 -5.89 -9.49 2.62
C ASP A 35 -5.99 -8.39 1.57
N MET A 36 -4.96 -7.56 1.44
CA MET A 36 -4.94 -6.52 0.43
C MET A 36 -5.05 -7.11 -0.98
N MET A 37 -4.32 -8.19 -1.25
CA MET A 37 -4.40 -8.88 -2.55
C MET A 37 -5.79 -9.43 -2.81
N ASN A 38 -6.41 -10.05 -1.80
CA ASN A 38 -7.72 -10.68 -1.94
C ASN A 38 -8.83 -9.68 -2.24
N PHE A 39 -8.74 -8.48 -1.71
CA PHE A 39 -9.82 -7.50 -1.81
C PHE A 39 -9.50 -6.33 -2.74
N SER A 40 -8.35 -6.36 -3.44
CA SER A 40 -7.95 -5.25 -4.30
C SER A 40 -8.67 -5.21 -5.64
N GLY A 41 -9.12 -6.37 -6.12
CA GLY A 41 -9.65 -6.47 -7.48
C GLY A 41 -8.56 -6.44 -8.55
N LYS A 42 -7.30 -6.42 -8.18
CA LYS A 42 -6.15 -6.40 -9.10
C LYS A 42 -5.41 -7.74 -9.05
N PRO A 43 -4.65 -8.09 -10.11
CA PRO A 43 -3.80 -9.29 -10.07
C PRO A 43 -2.78 -9.20 -8.92
N ASP A 44 -2.52 -10.33 -8.26
CA ASP A 44 -1.61 -10.37 -7.11
C ASP A 44 -0.23 -9.77 -7.40
N PRO A 45 0.43 -10.09 -8.54
CA PRO A 45 1.74 -9.48 -8.82
C PRO A 45 1.70 -7.97 -8.89
N GLU A 46 0.63 -7.39 -9.43
CA GLU A 46 0.48 -5.94 -9.52
C GLU A 46 0.38 -5.31 -8.13
N VAL A 47 -0.43 -5.91 -7.25
CA VAL A 47 -0.57 -5.41 -5.88
C VAL A 47 0.75 -5.51 -5.15
N ALA A 48 1.47 -6.63 -5.27
CA ALA A 48 2.75 -6.81 -4.60
C ALA A 48 3.77 -5.76 -5.06
N GLU A 49 3.84 -5.48 -6.36
CA GLU A 49 4.75 -4.47 -6.88
C GLU A 49 4.41 -3.08 -6.36
N LEU A 50 3.13 -2.74 -6.31
CA LEU A 50 2.69 -1.45 -5.79
C LEU A 50 3.02 -1.31 -4.30
N VAL A 51 2.81 -2.38 -3.52
CA VAL A 51 3.14 -2.36 -2.09
C VAL A 51 4.63 -2.15 -1.88
N VAL A 52 5.48 -2.87 -2.64
CA VAL A 52 6.93 -2.69 -2.54
C VAL A 52 7.33 -1.26 -2.87
N ALA A 53 6.78 -0.71 -3.95
CA ALA A 53 7.07 0.67 -4.34
C ALA A 53 6.67 1.66 -3.24
N LEU A 54 5.51 1.45 -2.62
CA LEU A 54 5.03 2.33 -1.55
C LEU A 54 5.87 2.19 -0.27
N LEU A 55 6.37 0.99 0.02
CA LEU A 55 7.30 0.79 1.13
C LEU A 55 8.60 1.56 0.88
N GLU A 56 9.12 1.51 -0.34
CA GLU A 56 10.34 2.22 -0.71
C GLU A 56 10.15 3.74 -0.67
N LYS A 57 8.97 4.22 -1.04
CA LYS A 57 8.67 5.66 -1.04
C LYS A 57 8.33 6.20 0.35
N GLY A 58 8.08 5.32 1.31
CA GLY A 58 7.77 5.74 2.68
C GLY A 58 6.29 5.98 2.96
N TYR A 59 5.39 5.60 2.04
CA TYR A 59 3.95 5.70 2.29
C TYR A 59 3.44 4.56 3.16
N LEU A 60 4.06 3.39 3.06
CA LEU A 60 3.73 2.22 3.86
C LEU A 60 4.93 1.78 4.67
N LYS A 61 4.68 1.02 5.72
CA LYS A 61 5.73 0.43 6.55
C LYS A 61 5.31 -0.97 6.96
N ARG A 62 6.29 -1.79 7.27
CA ARG A 62 6.03 -3.11 7.86
C ARG A 62 5.83 -2.93 9.36
N ALA A 63 4.76 -3.50 9.83
CA ALA A 63 4.44 -3.43 11.26
C ALA A 63 4.95 -4.65 12.02
#